data_054be4a50f5541109b432455f080250c
#
_entry.id   054be4a50f5541109b432455f080250c
#
_cell.length_a   1.000
_cell.length_b   1.000
_cell.length_c   1.000
_cell.angle_alpha   90.00
_cell.angle_beta   90.00
_cell.angle_gamma   90.00
#
_symmetry.space_group_name_H-M   'P 1'
#
loop_
_entity.id
_entity.type
_entity.pdbx_description
1 polymer ?
#
loop_
_entity_poly.entity_id
_entity_poly.type
_entity_poly.pdbx_seq_one_letter_code
_entity_poly.pdbx_strand_id
1 'polypeptide(L)'
;LAGDTQWISAPGQFVNIALEGKYLRRPISICDYDDRSIALIYKVVGGGTEQMSRMLPGETLDLLTGLGNGFSTKNDARRPLLVGGGVGVPPLYNLAKRLLAEGKPVQVVLGFNTASEVFYEEEFRALGCEVTVSTVDGSRGVGGFVTTAIAERGLDFDYFYACGPLPMLHALYNAVEQDGQLSFEERMGC
;
A
#
# COMPACT_ATOMS: atom_id res chain seq x y z
N LEU A 1 8.60 9.79 -11.14
CA LEU A 1 9.17 11.13 -10.92
C LEU A 1 10.65 11.00 -10.63
N ALA A 2 11.50 11.70 -11.37
CA ALA A 2 12.94 11.77 -11.09
C ALA A 2 13.24 12.95 -10.15
N GLY A 3 14.17 12.77 -9.21
CA GLY A 3 14.56 13.81 -8.25
C GLY A 3 15.44 13.30 -7.13
N ASP A 4 15.69 14.16 -6.14
CA ASP A 4 16.44 13.80 -4.94
C ASP A 4 15.58 12.96 -3.98
N THR A 5 16.04 11.77 -3.69
CA THR A 5 15.34 10.80 -2.84
C THR A 5 16.02 10.54 -1.48
N GLN A 6 17.09 11.27 -1.17
CA GLN A 6 17.94 11.04 0.02
C GLN A 6 17.16 11.06 1.36
N TRP A 7 16.03 11.73 1.42
CA TRP A 7 15.20 11.84 2.61
C TRP A 7 14.13 10.74 2.73
N ILE A 8 14.04 9.86 1.73
CA ILE A 8 13.11 8.72 1.74
C ILE A 8 13.87 7.52 2.29
N SER A 9 13.55 7.09 3.49
CA SER A 9 14.34 6.12 4.25
C SER A 9 13.58 4.82 4.55
N ALA A 10 12.25 4.83 4.46
CA ALA A 10 11.41 3.69 4.83
C ALA A 10 10.19 3.54 3.91
N PRO A 11 9.77 2.29 3.62
CA PRO A 11 8.51 2.04 2.94
C PRO A 11 7.33 2.59 3.73
N GLY A 12 6.28 3.05 3.05
CA GLY A 12 5.11 3.66 3.70
C GLY A 12 5.27 5.14 4.05
N GLN A 13 6.40 5.77 3.73
CA GLN A 13 6.50 7.23 3.74
C GLN A 13 5.69 7.84 2.60
N PHE A 14 5.40 9.13 2.69
CA PHE A 14 4.61 9.86 1.71
C PHE A 14 5.28 11.16 1.28
N VAL A 15 4.81 11.74 0.21
CA VAL A 15 5.18 13.08 -0.24
C VAL A 15 3.99 14.02 -0.15
N ASN A 16 4.27 15.31 0.06
CA ASN A 16 3.27 16.38 0.00
C ASN A 16 3.51 17.23 -1.24
N ILE A 17 2.59 17.14 -2.21
CA ILE A 17 2.72 17.73 -3.54
C ILE A 17 2.10 19.13 -3.57
N ALA A 18 2.86 20.16 -3.90
CA ALA A 18 2.33 21.48 -4.20
C ALA A 18 1.81 21.51 -5.63
N LEU A 19 0.66 22.13 -5.83
CA LEU A 19 0.04 22.32 -7.14
C LEU A 19 -0.30 23.79 -7.34
N GLU A 20 -0.03 24.30 -8.51
CA GLU A 20 -0.33 25.68 -8.86
C GLU A 20 -1.82 25.99 -8.69
N GLY A 21 -2.14 27.12 -8.06
CA GLY A 21 -3.51 27.54 -7.77
C GLY A 21 -4.22 26.73 -6.67
N LYS A 22 -3.50 25.84 -5.94
CA LYS A 22 -4.07 25.08 -4.82
C LYS A 22 -3.39 25.47 -3.51
N TYR A 23 -4.21 25.87 -2.52
CA TYR A 23 -3.70 26.27 -1.21
C TYR A 23 -3.07 25.11 -0.43
N LEU A 24 -3.73 23.96 -0.41
CA LEU A 24 -3.24 22.77 0.30
C LEU A 24 -2.38 21.90 -0.62
N ARG A 25 -1.31 21.35 -0.07
CA ARG A 25 -0.55 20.27 -0.70
C ARG A 25 -1.37 18.97 -0.72
N ARG A 26 -0.99 18.02 -1.57
CA ARG A 26 -1.62 16.69 -1.70
C ARG A 26 -0.70 15.63 -1.13
N PRO A 27 -1.07 14.99 0.01
CA PRO A 27 -0.32 13.87 0.53
C PRO A 27 -0.58 12.63 -0.33
N ILE A 28 0.48 12.04 -0.86
CA ILE A 28 0.44 10.80 -1.64
C ILE A 28 1.51 9.86 -1.12
N SER A 29 1.13 8.63 -0.79
CA SER A 29 2.06 7.59 -0.36
C SER A 29 3.01 7.20 -1.48
N ILE A 30 4.26 6.96 -1.13
CA ILE A 30 5.27 6.46 -2.06
C ILE A 30 5.02 4.97 -2.29
N CYS A 31 4.84 4.59 -3.54
CA CYS A 31 4.69 3.19 -3.95
C CYS A 31 6.05 2.49 -3.99
N ASP A 32 7.00 3.09 -4.70
CA ASP A 32 8.36 2.58 -4.83
C ASP A 32 9.35 3.74 -4.98
N TYR A 33 10.61 3.49 -4.67
CA TYR A 33 11.68 4.48 -4.84
C TYR A 33 13.05 3.79 -5.01
N ASP A 34 13.92 4.51 -5.68
CA ASP A 34 15.35 4.22 -5.79
C ASP A 34 16.17 5.50 -5.51
N ASP A 35 17.47 5.49 -5.78
CA ASP A 35 18.38 6.61 -5.50
C ASP A 35 18.08 7.87 -6.34
N ARG A 36 17.22 7.79 -7.35
CA ARG A 36 17.00 8.84 -8.36
C ARG A 36 15.55 9.12 -8.68
N SER A 37 14.65 8.26 -8.23
CA SER A 37 13.25 8.34 -8.62
C SER A 37 12.28 7.82 -7.56
N ILE A 38 11.05 8.30 -7.64
CA ILE A 38 9.91 7.78 -6.89
C ILE A 38 8.77 7.41 -7.82
N ALA A 39 8.03 6.36 -7.48
CA ALA A 39 6.76 6.00 -8.08
C ALA A 39 5.61 6.36 -7.14
N LEU A 40 4.64 7.10 -7.66
CA LEU A 40 3.42 7.48 -6.96
C LEU A 40 2.22 6.91 -7.70
N ILE A 41 1.29 6.31 -6.96
CA ILE A 41 0.02 5.84 -7.50
C ILE A 41 -1.09 6.51 -6.71
N TYR A 42 -2.03 7.13 -7.39
CA TYR A 42 -3.13 7.85 -6.76
C TYR A 42 -4.43 7.68 -7.55
N LYS A 43 -5.54 7.84 -6.86
CA LYS A 43 -6.88 7.90 -7.46
C LYS A 43 -7.25 9.36 -7.71
N VAL A 44 -7.85 9.64 -8.85
CA VAL A 44 -8.40 10.97 -9.15
C VAL A 44 -9.71 11.13 -8.39
N VAL A 45 -9.68 11.93 -7.32
CA VAL A 45 -10.82 12.12 -6.41
C VAL A 45 -11.23 13.58 -6.24
N GLY A 46 -10.48 14.51 -6.82
CA GLY A 46 -10.79 15.95 -6.74
C GLY A 46 -9.84 16.80 -7.55
N GLY A 47 -10.07 18.10 -7.59
CA GLY A 47 -9.41 19.03 -8.51
C GLY A 47 -7.88 19.08 -8.45
N GLY A 48 -7.25 18.67 -7.33
CA GLY A 48 -5.79 18.56 -7.26
C GLY A 48 -5.27 17.31 -7.99
N THR A 49 -5.82 16.14 -7.70
CA THR A 49 -5.45 14.90 -8.38
C THR A 49 -5.89 14.90 -9.85
N GLU A 50 -6.97 15.62 -10.19
CA GLU A 50 -7.35 15.86 -11.58
C GLU A 50 -6.34 16.73 -12.34
N GLN A 51 -5.81 17.78 -11.69
CA GLN A 51 -4.73 18.59 -12.26
C GLN A 51 -3.48 17.72 -12.51
N MET A 52 -3.09 16.92 -11.52
CA MET A 52 -1.96 15.99 -11.68
C MET A 52 -2.16 14.99 -12.83
N SER A 53 -3.37 14.47 -13.02
CA SER A 53 -3.65 13.49 -14.09
C SER A 53 -3.53 14.05 -15.51
N ARG A 54 -3.50 15.36 -15.66
CA ARG A 54 -3.32 16.06 -16.95
C ARG A 54 -1.89 16.48 -17.21
N MET A 55 -0.98 16.29 -16.25
CA MET A 55 0.43 16.64 -16.40
C MET A 55 1.12 15.73 -17.41
N LEU A 56 2.02 16.31 -18.16
CA LEU A 56 2.77 15.64 -19.22
C LEU A 56 4.20 15.31 -18.76
N PRO A 57 4.83 14.30 -19.39
CA PRO A 57 6.25 14.04 -19.15
C PRO A 57 7.12 15.26 -19.40
N GLY A 58 8.03 15.54 -18.47
CA GLY A 58 8.91 16.72 -18.49
C GLY A 58 8.42 17.88 -17.62
N GLU A 59 7.18 17.86 -17.16
CA GLU A 59 6.71 18.84 -16.18
C GLU A 59 7.28 18.53 -14.78
N THR A 60 7.44 19.57 -13.97
CA THR A 60 8.03 19.47 -12.63
C THR A 60 6.97 19.59 -11.55
N LEU A 61 7.17 18.86 -10.45
CA LEU A 61 6.37 18.94 -9.24
C LEU A 61 7.24 19.40 -8.07
N ASP A 62 6.74 20.32 -7.27
CA ASP A 62 7.33 20.68 -5.97
C ASP A 62 6.84 19.67 -4.92
N LEU A 63 7.77 18.87 -4.40
CA LEU A 63 7.52 17.81 -3.43
C LEU A 63 8.20 18.11 -2.10
N LEU A 64 7.45 18.00 -1.02
CA LEU A 64 8.02 17.87 0.31
C LEU A 64 8.15 16.36 0.59
N THR A 65 9.37 15.88 0.80
CA THR A 65 9.72 14.46 0.99
C THR A 65 10.13 14.16 2.43
N GLY A 66 10.45 12.89 2.75
CA GLY A 66 10.87 12.48 4.09
C GLY A 66 9.74 12.54 5.13
N LEU A 67 8.49 12.47 4.70
CA LEU A 67 7.33 12.59 5.57
C LEU A 67 6.82 11.21 6.01
N GLY A 68 6.39 11.14 7.26
CA GLY A 68 5.92 9.91 7.90
C GLY A 68 7.05 9.01 8.37
N ASN A 69 6.74 8.14 9.34
CA ASN A 69 7.72 7.22 9.94
C ASN A 69 7.98 5.97 9.08
N GLY A 70 7.13 5.71 8.07
CA GLY A 70 7.17 4.48 7.31
C GLY A 70 6.71 3.26 8.11
N PHE A 71 6.73 2.08 7.50
CA PHE A 71 6.56 0.80 8.17
C PHE A 71 7.88 0.36 8.81
N SER A 72 7.81 -0.20 10.02
CA SER A 72 8.98 -0.79 10.67
C SER A 72 9.11 -2.26 10.24
N THR A 73 10.27 -2.65 9.72
CA THR A 73 10.62 -4.07 9.50
C THR A 73 11.46 -4.65 10.66
N LYS A 74 11.79 -3.81 11.65
CA LYS A 74 12.55 -4.21 12.85
C LYS A 74 11.63 -4.87 13.87
N ASN A 75 11.12 -6.04 13.53
CA ASN A 75 10.27 -6.89 14.36
C ASN A 75 10.59 -8.37 14.10
N ASP A 76 10.01 -9.24 14.91
CA ASP A 76 10.26 -10.68 14.85
C ASP A 76 9.40 -11.41 13.80
N ALA A 77 8.76 -10.69 12.88
CA ALA A 77 7.95 -11.26 11.82
C ALA A 77 8.75 -12.26 10.98
N ARG A 78 8.28 -13.49 10.93
CA ARG A 78 8.84 -14.57 10.11
C ARG A 78 8.01 -14.83 8.87
N ARG A 79 6.70 -14.63 8.97
CA ARG A 79 5.70 -14.83 7.90
C ARG A 79 4.79 -13.61 7.84
N PRO A 80 5.30 -12.48 7.32
CA PRO A 80 4.51 -11.25 7.24
C PRO A 80 3.39 -11.36 6.21
N LEU A 81 2.20 -10.88 6.58
CA LEU A 81 1.06 -10.67 5.71
C LEU A 81 0.90 -9.16 5.43
N LEU A 82 0.81 -8.79 4.18
CA LEU A 82 0.51 -7.42 3.75
C LEU A 82 -0.95 -7.36 3.26
N VAL A 83 -1.73 -6.43 3.82
CA VAL A 83 -3.15 -6.29 3.46
C VAL A 83 -3.39 -4.88 2.93
N GLY A 84 -3.69 -4.78 1.64
CA GLY A 84 -3.93 -3.51 0.95
C GLY A 84 -5.37 -3.36 0.45
N GLY A 85 -6.00 -2.21 0.72
CA GLY A 85 -7.34 -1.90 0.19
C GLY A 85 -7.32 -0.69 -0.74
N GLY A 86 -7.67 -0.89 -2.03
CA GLY A 86 -7.71 0.19 -3.03
C GLY A 86 -6.40 0.97 -3.09
N VAL A 87 -6.44 2.29 -2.85
CA VAL A 87 -5.23 3.14 -2.85
C VAL A 87 -4.28 2.91 -1.66
N GLY A 88 -4.61 2.01 -0.73
CA GLY A 88 -3.69 1.52 0.29
C GLY A 88 -2.73 0.43 -0.21
N VAL A 89 -2.92 -0.10 -1.41
CA VAL A 89 -2.03 -1.09 -2.03
C VAL A 89 -0.63 -0.53 -2.35
N PRO A 90 -0.47 0.65 -2.96
CA PRO A 90 0.83 1.18 -3.36
C PRO A 90 1.89 1.22 -2.25
N PRO A 91 1.63 1.75 -1.05
CA PRO A 91 2.67 1.85 -0.01
C PRO A 91 3.20 0.51 0.49
N LEU A 92 2.50 -0.59 0.21
CA LEU A 92 2.93 -1.95 0.57
C LEU A 92 3.92 -2.55 -0.43
N TYR A 93 4.06 -2.00 -1.62
CA TYR A 93 4.92 -2.57 -2.66
C TYR A 93 6.40 -2.50 -2.29
N ASN A 94 6.89 -1.33 -1.90
CA ASN A 94 8.27 -1.19 -1.45
C ASN A 94 8.52 -1.94 -0.13
N LEU A 95 7.52 -2.04 0.75
CA LEU A 95 7.59 -2.87 1.96
C LEU A 95 7.78 -4.36 1.60
N ALA A 96 7.04 -4.88 0.62
CA ALA A 96 7.20 -6.24 0.14
C ALA A 96 8.62 -6.49 -0.37
N LYS A 97 9.17 -5.59 -1.21
CA LYS A 97 10.56 -5.66 -1.69
C LYS A 97 11.56 -5.77 -0.54
N ARG A 98 11.37 -4.96 0.50
CA ARG A 98 12.26 -4.93 1.65
C ARG A 98 12.18 -6.22 2.48
N LEU A 99 10.98 -6.71 2.76
CA LEU A 99 10.77 -7.95 3.51
C LEU A 99 11.32 -9.17 2.76
N LEU A 100 11.12 -9.24 1.43
CA LEU A 100 11.70 -10.29 0.59
C LEU A 100 13.22 -10.24 0.57
N ALA A 101 13.82 -9.04 0.53
CA ALA A 101 15.28 -8.87 0.61
C ALA A 101 15.84 -9.30 1.99
N GLU A 102 15.03 -9.27 3.04
CA GLU A 102 15.34 -9.83 4.36
C GLU A 102 15.14 -11.37 4.42
N GLY A 103 14.76 -12.01 3.30
CA GLY A 103 14.54 -13.45 3.21
C GLY A 103 13.23 -13.95 3.80
N LYS A 104 12.25 -13.06 4.05
CA LYS A 104 10.95 -13.41 4.61
C LYS A 104 9.98 -13.84 3.50
N PRO A 105 9.21 -14.93 3.67
CA PRO A 105 8.11 -15.28 2.76
C PRO A 105 6.97 -14.30 2.93
N VAL A 106 6.69 -13.49 1.91
CA VAL A 106 5.68 -12.43 1.97
C VAL A 106 4.39 -12.90 1.34
N GLN A 107 3.30 -12.85 2.12
CA GLN A 107 1.93 -13.04 1.65
C GLN A 107 1.27 -11.67 1.47
N VAL A 108 0.45 -11.52 0.44
CA VAL A 108 -0.22 -10.25 0.12
C VAL A 108 -1.70 -10.50 -0.16
N VAL A 109 -2.57 -9.75 0.51
CA VAL A 109 -4.00 -9.70 0.22
C VAL A 109 -4.36 -8.33 -0.31
N LEU A 110 -4.90 -8.29 -1.52
CA LEU A 110 -5.31 -7.08 -2.22
C LEU A 110 -6.84 -7.03 -2.30
N GLY A 111 -7.44 -6.01 -1.69
CA GLY A 111 -8.89 -5.81 -1.66
C GLY A 111 -9.35 -4.65 -2.55
N PHE A 112 -10.37 -4.92 -3.38
CA PHE A 112 -10.98 -3.94 -4.27
C PHE A 112 -12.51 -4.09 -4.28
N ASN A 113 -13.23 -3.13 -4.87
CA ASN A 113 -14.68 -3.29 -5.01
C ASN A 113 -15.02 -4.22 -6.18
N THR A 114 -14.32 -4.08 -7.30
CA THR A 114 -14.59 -4.80 -8.56
C THR A 114 -13.30 -5.21 -9.25
N ALA A 115 -13.38 -6.15 -10.20
CA ALA A 115 -12.24 -6.58 -11.02
C ALA A 115 -11.58 -5.45 -11.80
N SER A 116 -12.35 -4.44 -12.22
CA SER A 116 -11.82 -3.29 -12.99
C SER A 116 -10.96 -2.35 -12.14
N GLU A 117 -11.04 -2.42 -10.82
CA GLU A 117 -10.21 -1.65 -9.90
C GLU A 117 -8.90 -2.36 -9.53
N VAL A 118 -8.76 -3.64 -9.89
CA VAL A 118 -7.58 -4.44 -9.51
C VAL A 118 -6.34 -3.95 -10.26
N PHE A 119 -5.31 -3.66 -9.49
CA PHE A 119 -3.99 -3.28 -10.01
C PHE A 119 -2.88 -3.82 -9.09
N TYR A 120 -1.66 -3.88 -9.60
CA TYR A 120 -0.45 -4.34 -8.89
C TYR A 120 -0.43 -5.81 -8.46
N GLU A 121 -1.39 -6.63 -8.86
CA GLU A 121 -1.38 -8.07 -8.57
C GLU A 121 -0.16 -8.76 -9.21
N GLU A 122 0.07 -8.49 -10.50
CA GLU A 122 1.17 -9.11 -11.24
C GLU A 122 2.53 -8.57 -10.77
N GLU A 123 2.61 -7.30 -10.37
CA GLU A 123 3.82 -6.70 -9.84
C GLU A 123 4.25 -7.35 -8.52
N PHE A 124 3.31 -7.61 -7.60
CA PHE A 124 3.61 -8.35 -6.37
C PHE A 124 3.99 -9.81 -6.65
N ARG A 125 3.31 -10.48 -7.61
CA ARG A 125 3.69 -11.83 -8.02
C ARG A 125 5.09 -11.88 -8.63
N ALA A 126 5.44 -10.90 -9.45
CA ALA A 126 6.76 -10.77 -10.07
C ALA A 126 7.88 -10.57 -9.03
N LEU A 127 7.59 -9.97 -7.87
CA LEU A 127 8.51 -9.90 -6.74
C LEU A 127 8.73 -11.26 -6.06
N GLY A 128 7.84 -12.23 -6.26
CA GLY A 128 7.86 -13.52 -5.57
C GLY A 128 6.93 -13.60 -4.35
N CYS A 129 5.98 -12.67 -4.21
CA CYS A 129 4.96 -12.73 -3.17
C CYS A 129 3.88 -13.77 -3.52
N GLU A 130 3.32 -14.40 -2.48
CA GLU A 130 2.06 -15.13 -2.60
C GLU A 130 0.90 -14.13 -2.55
N VAL A 131 0.17 -13.97 -3.67
CA VAL A 131 -0.85 -12.94 -3.80
C VAL A 131 -2.26 -13.53 -3.86
N THR A 132 -3.13 -13.04 -2.97
CA THR A 132 -4.58 -13.28 -3.00
C THR A 132 -5.30 -11.96 -3.30
N VAL A 133 -6.22 -11.99 -4.27
CA VAL A 133 -7.11 -10.86 -4.58
C VAL A 133 -8.49 -11.15 -4.03
N SER A 134 -9.14 -10.14 -3.46
CA SER A 134 -10.56 -10.16 -3.14
C SER A 134 -11.28 -8.97 -3.80
N THR A 135 -12.49 -9.21 -4.28
CA THR A 135 -13.37 -8.16 -4.77
C THR A 135 -14.72 -8.25 -4.07
N VAL A 136 -15.26 -7.12 -3.64
CA VAL A 136 -16.52 -7.07 -2.89
C VAL A 136 -17.66 -7.71 -3.68
N ASP A 137 -17.69 -7.47 -4.99
CA ASP A 137 -18.70 -8.01 -5.91
C ASP A 137 -18.41 -9.45 -6.41
N GLY A 138 -17.28 -10.04 -6.01
CA GLY A 138 -16.88 -11.39 -6.43
C GLY A 138 -16.44 -11.51 -7.88
N SER A 139 -16.21 -10.40 -8.58
CA SER A 139 -15.86 -10.40 -10.00
C SER A 139 -14.42 -10.87 -10.29
N ARG A 140 -13.53 -10.88 -9.26
CA ARG A 140 -12.16 -11.42 -9.36
C ARG A 140 -11.67 -11.93 -8.00
N GLY A 141 -11.03 -13.10 -8.01
CA GLY A 141 -10.45 -13.69 -6.81
C GLY A 141 -11.50 -14.20 -5.83
N VAL A 142 -11.31 -13.95 -4.53
CA VAL A 142 -12.27 -14.29 -3.48
C VAL A 142 -13.38 -13.24 -3.46
N GLY A 143 -14.63 -13.67 -3.42
CA GLY A 143 -15.78 -12.78 -3.28
C GLY A 143 -15.92 -12.28 -1.85
N GLY A 144 -15.96 -10.95 -1.67
CA GLY A 144 -16.09 -10.32 -0.36
C GLY A 144 -14.90 -9.46 0.05
N PHE A 145 -14.73 -9.26 1.35
CA PHE A 145 -13.69 -8.41 1.92
C PHE A 145 -12.36 -9.15 2.12
N VAL A 146 -11.30 -8.40 2.38
CA VAL A 146 -9.97 -8.96 2.68
C VAL A 146 -9.97 -9.94 3.85
N THR A 147 -10.82 -9.72 4.86
CA THR A 147 -11.01 -10.64 5.99
C THR A 147 -11.59 -11.99 5.56
N THR A 148 -12.52 -11.98 4.61
CA THR A 148 -13.06 -13.20 3.98
C THR A 148 -11.95 -13.96 3.26
N ALA A 149 -11.13 -13.25 2.47
CA ALA A 149 -10.02 -13.85 1.74
C ALA A 149 -8.98 -14.48 2.67
N ILE A 150 -8.64 -13.81 3.78
CA ILE A 150 -7.71 -14.34 4.79
C ILE A 150 -8.26 -15.65 5.38
N ALA A 151 -9.53 -15.66 5.79
CA ALA A 151 -10.17 -16.81 6.40
C ALA A 151 -10.32 -18.00 5.42
N GLU A 152 -10.82 -17.75 4.20
CA GLU A 152 -11.02 -18.80 3.19
C GLU A 152 -9.73 -19.44 2.70
N ARG A 153 -8.65 -18.66 2.62
CA ARG A 153 -7.33 -19.17 2.21
C ARG A 153 -6.56 -19.83 3.33
N GLY A 154 -7.00 -19.67 4.59
CA GLY A 154 -6.30 -20.21 5.76
C GLY A 154 -4.87 -19.71 5.83
N LEU A 155 -4.66 -18.40 5.60
CA LEU A 155 -3.33 -17.81 5.54
C LEU A 155 -2.64 -17.94 6.89
N ASP A 156 -1.41 -18.45 6.86
CA ASP A 156 -0.59 -18.66 8.05
C ASP A 156 0.46 -17.53 8.15
N PHE A 157 0.24 -16.61 9.08
CA PHE A 157 1.10 -15.46 9.32
C PHE A 157 1.27 -15.19 10.82
N ASP A 158 2.36 -14.51 11.19
CA ASP A 158 2.68 -14.14 12.56
C ASP A 158 2.73 -12.62 12.78
N TYR A 159 2.64 -11.86 11.71
CA TYR A 159 2.58 -10.39 11.73
C TYR A 159 1.85 -9.89 10.49
N PHE A 160 1.07 -8.82 10.61
CA PHE A 160 0.52 -8.19 9.42
C PHE A 160 0.73 -6.68 9.37
N TYR A 161 0.84 -6.18 8.15
CA TYR A 161 0.87 -4.76 7.82
C TYR A 161 -0.37 -4.45 7.00
N ALA A 162 -1.07 -3.38 7.34
CA ALA A 162 -2.29 -3.00 6.64
C ALA A 162 -2.28 -1.54 6.23
N CYS A 163 -2.77 -1.27 5.03
CA CYS A 163 -3.06 0.07 4.55
C CYS A 163 -4.34 0.08 3.71
N GLY A 164 -5.25 1.00 4.01
CA GLY A 164 -6.52 1.08 3.29
C GLY A 164 -7.58 1.88 4.03
N PRO A 165 -8.85 1.76 3.60
CA PRO A 165 -9.96 2.45 4.23
C PRO A 165 -10.15 2.07 5.70
N LEU A 166 -10.50 3.04 6.52
CA LEU A 166 -10.70 2.83 7.97
C LEU A 166 -11.63 1.66 8.33
N PRO A 167 -12.76 1.44 7.64
CA PRO A 167 -13.60 0.25 7.92
C PRO A 167 -12.86 -1.07 7.71
N MET A 168 -11.99 -1.16 6.70
CA MET A 168 -11.17 -2.36 6.46
C MET A 168 -10.17 -2.58 7.61
N LEU A 169 -9.49 -1.52 8.06
CA LEU A 169 -8.52 -1.59 9.16
C LEU A 169 -9.21 -2.02 10.46
N HIS A 170 -10.39 -1.48 10.76
CA HIS A 170 -11.19 -1.91 11.91
C HIS A 170 -11.62 -3.38 11.82
N ALA A 171 -12.04 -3.83 10.64
CA ALA A 171 -12.45 -5.23 10.46
C ALA A 171 -11.26 -6.19 10.64
N LEU A 172 -10.08 -5.83 10.14
CA LEU A 172 -8.85 -6.59 10.32
C LEU A 172 -8.45 -6.63 11.81
N TYR A 173 -8.44 -5.49 12.48
CA TYR A 173 -8.12 -5.41 13.91
C TYR A 173 -9.02 -6.34 14.73
N ASN A 174 -10.33 -6.24 14.54
CA ASN A 174 -11.30 -7.07 15.27
C ASN A 174 -11.15 -8.57 14.98
N ALA A 175 -10.82 -8.95 13.74
CA ALA A 175 -10.60 -10.33 13.37
C ALA A 175 -9.36 -10.92 14.06
N VAL A 176 -8.29 -10.13 14.18
CA VAL A 176 -7.01 -10.56 14.75
C VAL A 176 -7.04 -10.54 16.28
N GLU A 177 -7.69 -9.55 16.90
CA GLU A 177 -7.77 -9.44 18.37
C GLU A 177 -8.48 -10.64 19.01
N GLN A 178 -9.40 -11.29 18.26
CA GLN A 178 -10.08 -12.50 18.71
C GLN A 178 -9.16 -13.74 18.73
N ASP A 179 -8.09 -13.75 17.95
CA ASP A 179 -7.13 -14.87 17.89
C ASP A 179 -5.94 -14.71 18.88
N GLY A 180 -5.80 -13.58 19.54
CA GLY A 180 -4.98 -13.37 20.76
C GLY A 180 -3.46 -13.47 20.62
N GLN A 181 -2.87 -13.57 19.43
CA GLN A 181 -1.44 -13.81 19.26
C GLN A 181 -0.73 -12.98 18.17
N LEU A 182 -1.39 -12.01 17.54
CA LEU A 182 -0.81 -11.31 16.39
C LEU A 182 -0.48 -9.86 16.70
N SER A 183 0.72 -9.43 16.31
CA SER A 183 1.11 -8.03 16.26
C SER A 183 0.78 -7.44 14.90
N PHE A 184 0.40 -6.16 14.82
CA PHE A 184 0.11 -5.49 13.58
C PHE A 184 0.67 -4.08 13.52
N GLU A 185 0.88 -3.59 12.31
CA GLU A 185 1.17 -2.20 12.03
C GLU A 185 0.12 -1.63 11.07
N GLU A 186 -0.64 -0.66 11.56
CA GLU A 186 -1.74 -0.01 10.86
C GLU A 186 -1.26 1.32 10.26
N ARG A 187 -1.65 1.58 9.00
CA ARG A 187 -1.54 2.88 8.39
C ARG A 187 -2.91 3.34 7.91
N MET A 188 -3.38 4.43 8.49
CA MET A 188 -4.60 5.08 8.04
C MET A 188 -4.37 5.70 6.67
N GLY A 189 -5.28 5.42 5.76
CA GLY A 189 -5.15 5.71 4.33
C GLY A 189 -4.87 7.17 4.00
N CYS A 190 -4.20 7.34 2.91
CA CYS A 190 -3.89 8.61 2.27
C CYS A 190 -5.05 9.13 1.46
#